data_0059951b3a15206cd256cb8af5f329da
#
_entry.id   0059951b3a15206cd256cb8af5f329da
#
_cell.length_a   1.000
_cell.length_b   1.000
_cell.length_c   1.000
_cell.angle_alpha   90.00
_cell.angle_beta   90.00
_cell.angle_gamma   90.00
#
_symmetry.space_group_name_H-M   'P 1'
#
loop_
_entity.id
_entity.type
_entity.pdbx_description
1 polymer ?
#
loop_
_entity_poly.entity_id
_entity_poly.type
_entity_poly.pdbx_seq_one_letter_code
_entity_poly.pdbx_strand_id
1 'polypeptide(L)'
;MAATGGAKTIITAFIANFCIAIAKLFGFFITSSSAMLAESIHSFADTSNQALLLLGRKRSKKLPSSERPFGFGRERFFWAFVVSLVLFSLGSMYALYEGVHKVRHPHDIDSLWWALGILLFAMILEAYAFKTAVGESRYYKGKHSWGSFIKRSRIPELPVVLLEDFGALMGLVFAFVCVLLAKITGNAVWDGVGTLSIGVLLGVIAIVLAIETKSLLIGEGALPEQSAAITDAITGSPEVLHLIDLRSEYLGPETLLVAAKIEFR
;
A
#
# COMPACT_ATOMS: atom_id res chain seq x y z
N MET A 1 -22.18 8.23 -1.83
CA MET A 1 -21.24 8.16 -2.97
C MET A 1 -19.78 7.83 -2.58
N ALA A 2 -19.44 7.72 -1.29
CA ALA A 2 -18.05 7.40 -0.85
C ALA A 2 -17.65 5.92 -1.01
N ALA A 3 -18.60 5.01 -1.14
CA ALA A 3 -18.36 3.55 -1.16
C ALA A 3 -17.65 3.02 -2.42
N THR A 4 -17.54 3.80 -3.49
CA THR A 4 -17.00 3.33 -4.78
C THR A 4 -15.53 3.71 -5.02
N GLY A 5 -15.01 4.73 -4.34
CA GLY A 5 -13.67 5.27 -4.58
C GLY A 5 -12.57 4.22 -4.43
N GLY A 6 -12.40 3.66 -3.23
CA GLY A 6 -11.33 2.70 -2.98
C GLY A 6 -11.41 1.40 -3.80
N ALA A 7 -12.62 0.96 -4.25
CA ALA A 7 -12.73 -0.21 -5.12
C ALA A 7 -12.20 0.05 -6.52
N LYS A 8 -12.53 1.23 -7.06
CA LYS A 8 -12.09 1.61 -8.40
C LYS A 8 -10.55 1.67 -8.46
N THR A 9 -9.93 2.26 -7.44
CA THR A 9 -8.46 2.32 -7.31
C THR A 9 -7.85 0.93 -7.37
N ILE A 10 -8.29 0.04 -6.47
CA ILE A 10 -7.71 -1.32 -6.38
C ILE A 10 -7.96 -2.10 -7.67
N ILE A 11 -9.15 -2.01 -8.26
CA ILE A 11 -9.46 -2.75 -9.50
C ILE A 11 -8.63 -2.20 -10.67
N THR A 12 -8.47 -0.87 -10.76
CA THR A 12 -7.66 -0.26 -11.81
C THR A 12 -6.19 -0.65 -11.65
N ALA A 13 -5.65 -0.59 -10.43
CA ALA A 13 -4.29 -1.02 -10.12
C ALA A 13 -4.11 -2.53 -10.40
N PHE A 14 -5.05 -3.37 -9.95
CA PHE A 14 -5.03 -4.81 -10.22
C PHE A 14 -4.96 -5.13 -11.72
N ILE A 15 -5.85 -4.52 -12.53
CA ILE A 15 -5.87 -4.75 -13.99
C ILE A 15 -4.59 -4.23 -14.62
N ALA A 16 -4.13 -3.04 -14.24
CA ALA A 16 -2.90 -2.45 -14.78
C ALA A 16 -1.68 -3.33 -14.47
N ASN A 17 -1.47 -3.70 -13.22
CA ASN A 17 -0.34 -4.53 -12.80
C ASN A 17 -0.40 -5.95 -13.38
N PHE A 18 -1.60 -6.53 -13.50
CA PHE A 18 -1.78 -7.80 -14.16
C PHE A 18 -1.41 -7.74 -15.65
N CYS A 19 -1.87 -6.70 -16.37
CA CYS A 19 -1.49 -6.50 -17.78
C CYS A 19 0.02 -6.26 -17.93
N ILE A 20 0.63 -5.48 -17.02
CA ILE A 20 2.08 -5.25 -16.99
C ILE A 20 2.83 -6.57 -16.74
N ALA A 21 2.39 -7.39 -15.78
CA ALA A 21 2.97 -8.69 -15.49
C ALA A 21 2.95 -9.61 -16.71
N ILE A 22 1.81 -9.69 -17.39
CA ILE A 22 1.66 -10.46 -18.64
C ILE A 22 2.58 -9.92 -19.73
N ALA A 23 2.64 -8.61 -19.95
CA ALA A 23 3.51 -8.01 -20.95
C ALA A 23 4.99 -8.29 -20.67
N LYS A 24 5.43 -8.19 -19.40
CA LYS A 24 6.79 -8.54 -18.97
C LYS A 24 7.08 -10.04 -19.18
N LEU A 25 6.11 -10.92 -18.90
CA LEU A 25 6.24 -12.36 -19.12
C LEU A 25 6.38 -12.68 -20.62
N PHE A 26 5.61 -12.04 -21.49
CA PHE A 26 5.80 -12.16 -22.93
C PHE A 26 7.17 -11.65 -23.36
N GLY A 27 7.62 -10.52 -22.80
CA GLY A 27 8.98 -10.01 -23.03
C GLY A 27 10.05 -11.03 -22.66
N PHE A 28 9.88 -11.76 -21.56
CA PHE A 28 10.78 -12.88 -21.19
C PHE A 28 10.79 -13.99 -22.27
N PHE A 29 9.63 -14.45 -22.73
CA PHE A 29 9.58 -15.50 -23.75
C PHE A 29 10.22 -15.11 -25.09
N ILE A 30 10.14 -13.82 -25.45
CA ILE A 30 10.78 -13.31 -26.69
C ILE A 30 12.29 -13.10 -26.53
N THR A 31 12.70 -12.59 -25.35
CA THR A 31 14.10 -12.17 -25.15
C THR A 31 14.95 -13.17 -24.37
N SER A 32 14.30 -14.16 -23.72
CA SER A 32 14.91 -15.08 -22.73
C SER A 32 15.68 -14.35 -21.62
N SER A 33 15.34 -13.08 -21.36
CA SER A 33 16.00 -12.25 -20.37
C SER A 33 15.53 -12.60 -18.95
N SER A 34 16.46 -13.04 -18.09
CA SER A 34 16.17 -13.30 -16.67
C SER A 34 15.68 -12.06 -15.92
N ALA A 35 16.11 -10.87 -16.34
CA ALA A 35 15.62 -9.60 -15.78
C ALA A 35 14.12 -9.40 -16.08
N MET A 36 13.66 -9.70 -17.30
CA MET A 36 12.22 -9.65 -17.64
C MET A 36 11.41 -10.65 -16.85
N LEU A 37 11.96 -11.83 -16.57
CA LEU A 37 11.29 -12.81 -15.70
C LEU A 37 11.18 -12.29 -14.27
N ALA A 38 12.24 -11.77 -13.71
CA ALA A 38 12.25 -11.20 -12.36
C ALA A 38 11.23 -10.04 -12.22
N GLU A 39 11.20 -9.14 -13.20
CA GLU A 39 10.24 -8.03 -13.26
C GLU A 39 8.79 -8.52 -13.43
N SER A 40 8.56 -9.61 -14.18
CA SER A 40 7.24 -10.23 -14.29
C SER A 40 6.79 -10.81 -12.95
N ILE A 41 7.66 -11.54 -12.25
CA ILE A 41 7.38 -12.10 -10.92
C ILE A 41 7.02 -10.99 -9.92
N HIS A 42 7.76 -9.87 -9.94
CA HIS A 42 7.46 -8.72 -9.09
C HIS A 42 6.06 -8.15 -9.38
N SER A 43 5.72 -7.90 -10.64
CA SER A 43 4.39 -7.40 -11.01
C SER A 43 3.25 -8.40 -10.71
N PHE A 44 3.51 -9.70 -10.71
CA PHE A 44 2.56 -10.70 -10.21
C PHE A 44 2.40 -10.65 -8.69
N ALA A 45 3.46 -10.38 -7.94
CA ALA A 45 3.37 -10.18 -6.50
C ALA A 45 2.51 -8.97 -6.15
N ASP A 46 2.70 -7.82 -6.83
CA ASP A 46 1.88 -6.61 -6.67
C ASP A 46 0.42 -6.88 -7.02
N THR A 47 0.17 -7.60 -8.12
CA THR A 47 -1.18 -8.05 -8.50
C THR A 47 -1.81 -8.91 -7.40
N SER A 48 -1.03 -9.79 -6.78
CA SER A 48 -1.50 -10.64 -5.67
C SER A 48 -1.85 -9.82 -4.43
N ASN A 49 -1.06 -8.80 -4.10
CA ASN A 49 -1.35 -7.87 -3.00
C ASN A 49 -2.70 -7.17 -3.22
N GLN A 50 -2.94 -6.68 -4.43
CA GLN A 50 -4.21 -6.05 -4.78
C GLN A 50 -5.38 -7.03 -4.78
N ALA A 51 -5.15 -8.29 -5.18
CA ALA A 51 -6.16 -9.35 -5.06
C ALA A 51 -6.56 -9.61 -3.60
N LEU A 52 -5.59 -9.59 -2.66
CA LEU A 52 -5.86 -9.71 -1.22
C LEU A 52 -6.69 -8.53 -0.69
N LEU A 53 -6.39 -7.30 -1.11
CA LEU A 53 -7.21 -6.12 -0.77
C LEU A 53 -8.64 -6.25 -1.30
N LEU A 54 -8.81 -6.71 -2.55
CA LEU A 54 -10.14 -6.97 -3.13
C LEU A 54 -10.89 -8.07 -2.37
N LEU A 55 -10.19 -9.11 -1.93
CA LEU A 55 -10.76 -10.17 -1.10
C LEU A 55 -11.27 -9.61 0.24
N GLY A 56 -10.47 -8.79 0.92
CA GLY A 56 -10.85 -8.09 2.13
C GLY A 56 -12.12 -7.26 1.94
N ARG A 57 -12.16 -6.48 0.85
CA ARG A 57 -13.33 -5.70 0.48
C ARG A 57 -14.57 -6.56 0.17
N LYS A 58 -14.40 -7.68 -0.53
CA LYS A 58 -15.51 -8.61 -0.79
C LYS A 58 -16.03 -9.24 0.49
N ARG A 59 -15.13 -9.65 1.39
CA ARG A 59 -15.50 -10.25 2.68
C ARG A 59 -16.17 -9.25 3.62
N SER A 60 -15.74 -7.99 3.62
CA SER A 60 -16.31 -6.94 4.46
C SER A 60 -17.79 -6.64 4.17
N LYS A 61 -18.28 -7.00 2.98
CA LYS A 61 -19.69 -6.80 2.57
C LYS A 61 -20.65 -7.89 3.04
N LYS A 62 -20.15 -8.92 3.74
CA LYS A 62 -21.02 -9.95 4.31
C LYS A 62 -21.95 -9.34 5.36
N LEU A 63 -23.20 -9.79 5.36
CA LEU A 63 -24.20 -9.36 6.33
C LEU A 63 -23.79 -9.76 7.74
N PRO A 64 -24.18 -8.97 8.76
CA PRO A 64 -24.03 -9.35 10.16
C PRO A 64 -24.63 -10.73 10.45
N SER A 65 -24.05 -11.43 11.42
CA SER A 65 -24.52 -12.73 11.91
C SER A 65 -24.63 -12.71 13.43
N SER A 66 -25.23 -13.75 14.02
CA SER A 66 -25.30 -13.90 15.48
C SER A 66 -23.91 -13.91 16.15
N GLU A 67 -22.90 -14.48 15.47
CA GLU A 67 -21.51 -14.52 15.95
C GLU A 67 -20.78 -13.18 15.74
N ARG A 68 -21.19 -12.40 14.74
CA ARG A 68 -20.59 -11.10 14.37
C ARG A 68 -21.69 -10.05 14.17
N PRO A 69 -22.28 -9.58 15.25
CA PRO A 69 -23.44 -8.67 15.21
C PRO A 69 -23.13 -7.33 14.52
N PHE A 70 -21.87 -6.89 14.59
CA PHE A 70 -21.41 -5.65 13.94
C PHE A 70 -20.93 -5.86 12.49
N GLY A 71 -21.07 -7.09 11.94
CA GLY A 71 -20.68 -7.42 10.59
C GLY A 71 -19.18 -7.69 10.41
N PHE A 72 -18.70 -7.56 9.17
CA PHE A 72 -17.37 -7.97 8.76
C PHE A 72 -16.51 -6.78 8.27
N GLY A 73 -16.84 -5.55 8.63
CA GLY A 73 -16.14 -4.36 8.15
C GLY A 73 -14.62 -4.38 8.40
N ARG A 74 -14.18 -4.98 9.52
CA ARG A 74 -12.76 -5.10 9.90
C ARG A 74 -11.94 -6.04 8.99
N GLU A 75 -12.58 -6.86 8.16
CA GLU A 75 -11.87 -7.68 7.16
C GLU A 75 -10.97 -6.82 6.24
N ARG A 76 -11.37 -5.59 5.93
CA ARG A 76 -10.54 -4.67 5.12
C ARG A 76 -9.24 -4.28 5.84
N PHE A 77 -9.31 -4.02 7.14
CA PHE A 77 -8.14 -3.71 7.97
C PHE A 77 -7.21 -4.92 8.09
N PHE A 78 -7.81 -6.11 8.31
CA PHE A 78 -7.05 -7.36 8.41
C PHE A 78 -6.28 -7.67 7.11
N TRP A 79 -6.95 -7.61 5.96
CA TRP A 79 -6.29 -7.94 4.70
C TRP A 79 -5.24 -6.89 4.29
N ALA A 80 -5.44 -5.61 4.61
CA ALA A 80 -4.43 -4.59 4.44
C ALA A 80 -3.19 -4.85 5.33
N PHE A 81 -3.41 -5.32 6.56
CA PHE A 81 -2.31 -5.74 7.44
C PHE A 81 -1.56 -6.96 6.89
N VAL A 82 -2.28 -7.96 6.37
CA VAL A 82 -1.66 -9.13 5.70
C VAL A 82 -0.79 -8.69 4.52
N VAL A 83 -1.29 -7.79 3.67
CA VAL A 83 -0.51 -7.25 2.53
C VAL A 83 0.77 -6.56 3.01
N SER A 84 0.71 -5.78 4.09
CA SER A 84 1.92 -5.14 4.63
C SER A 84 2.96 -6.15 5.13
N LEU A 85 2.52 -7.29 5.69
CA LEU A 85 3.42 -8.38 6.10
C LEU A 85 4.02 -9.12 4.91
N VAL A 86 3.23 -9.34 3.84
CA VAL A 86 3.72 -9.96 2.60
C VAL A 86 4.75 -9.06 1.92
N LEU A 87 4.47 -7.76 1.82
CA LEU A 87 5.41 -6.77 1.28
C LEU A 87 6.73 -6.78 2.05
N PHE A 88 6.67 -6.85 3.38
CA PHE A 88 7.88 -6.94 4.22
C PHE A 88 8.65 -8.24 3.97
N SER A 89 7.99 -9.40 4.06
CA SER A 89 8.67 -10.69 4.02
C SER A 89 9.20 -11.06 2.64
N LEU A 90 8.41 -10.84 1.58
CA LEU A 90 8.81 -11.21 0.22
C LEU A 90 9.59 -10.08 -0.48
N GLY A 91 9.24 -8.82 -0.24
CA GLY A 91 9.90 -7.69 -0.88
C GLY A 91 11.19 -7.30 -0.15
N SER A 92 11.06 -6.81 1.09
CA SER A 92 12.17 -6.23 1.84
C SER A 92 13.21 -7.27 2.27
N MET A 93 12.79 -8.35 2.93
CA MET A 93 13.76 -9.34 3.45
C MET A 93 14.53 -10.02 2.31
N TYR A 94 13.85 -10.36 1.21
CA TYR A 94 14.52 -10.94 0.05
C TYR A 94 15.50 -9.95 -0.58
N ALA A 95 15.11 -8.69 -0.78
CA ALA A 95 16.00 -7.67 -1.34
C ALA A 95 17.20 -7.37 -0.43
N LEU A 96 17.03 -7.39 0.90
CA LEU A 96 18.14 -7.24 1.84
C LEU A 96 19.10 -8.43 1.77
N TYR A 97 18.57 -9.65 1.75
CA TYR A 97 19.38 -10.86 1.62
C TYR A 97 20.18 -10.87 0.31
N GLU A 98 19.49 -10.64 -0.81
CA GLU A 98 20.09 -10.63 -2.15
C GLU A 98 21.09 -9.49 -2.29
N GLY A 99 20.78 -8.31 -1.75
CA GLY A 99 21.69 -7.16 -1.76
C GLY A 99 23.00 -7.43 -0.98
N VAL A 100 22.91 -8.04 0.21
CA VAL A 100 24.10 -8.47 0.95
C VAL A 100 24.90 -9.51 0.17
N HIS A 101 24.22 -10.46 -0.47
CA HIS A 101 24.86 -11.48 -1.29
C HIS A 101 25.62 -10.87 -2.48
N LYS A 102 24.99 -9.95 -3.21
CA LYS A 102 25.60 -9.22 -4.35
C LYS A 102 26.78 -8.34 -3.95
N VAL A 103 26.73 -7.70 -2.77
CA VAL A 103 27.87 -6.91 -2.25
C VAL A 103 29.05 -7.80 -1.91
N ARG A 104 28.81 -9.01 -1.35
CA ARG A 104 29.87 -9.96 -0.98
C ARG A 104 30.43 -10.74 -2.16
N HIS A 105 29.60 -10.99 -3.17
CA HIS A 105 29.93 -11.76 -4.37
C HIS A 105 29.48 -10.96 -5.60
N PRO A 106 30.20 -9.88 -5.94
CA PRO A 106 29.83 -9.04 -7.08
C PRO A 106 29.97 -9.84 -8.39
N HIS A 107 28.97 -9.77 -9.24
CA HIS A 107 29.00 -10.34 -10.58
C HIS A 107 28.84 -9.22 -11.60
N ASP A 108 29.60 -9.31 -12.69
CA ASP A 108 29.50 -8.34 -13.78
C ASP A 108 28.13 -8.44 -14.48
N ILE A 109 27.61 -7.32 -14.93
CA ILE A 109 26.34 -7.23 -15.63
C ILE A 109 26.61 -7.46 -17.12
N ASP A 110 26.31 -8.67 -17.62
CA ASP A 110 26.62 -9.10 -18.99
C ASP A 110 25.94 -8.28 -20.11
N SER A 111 24.82 -7.65 -19.82
CA SER A 111 23.98 -6.96 -20.82
C SER A 111 23.45 -5.62 -20.32
N LEU A 112 24.37 -4.72 -19.95
CA LEU A 112 24.04 -3.44 -19.33
C LEU A 112 22.99 -2.62 -20.07
N TRP A 113 23.11 -2.47 -21.38
CA TRP A 113 22.20 -1.65 -22.18
C TRP A 113 20.78 -2.24 -22.19
N TRP A 114 20.67 -3.56 -22.20
CA TRP A 114 19.38 -4.22 -22.05
C TRP A 114 18.80 -4.02 -20.64
N ALA A 115 19.62 -4.13 -19.61
CA ALA A 115 19.18 -3.88 -18.23
C ALA A 115 18.65 -2.44 -18.06
N LEU A 116 19.40 -1.43 -18.53
CA LEU A 116 18.97 -0.03 -18.49
C LEU A 116 17.69 0.23 -19.31
N GLY A 117 17.57 -0.38 -20.48
CA GLY A 117 16.37 -0.27 -21.33
C GLY A 117 15.13 -0.85 -20.64
N ILE A 118 15.26 -2.03 -20.02
CA ILE A 118 14.19 -2.69 -19.29
C ILE A 118 13.78 -1.86 -18.04
N LEU A 119 14.77 -1.38 -17.27
CA LEU A 119 14.51 -0.53 -16.10
C LEU A 119 13.79 0.76 -16.50
N LEU A 120 14.22 1.41 -17.58
CA LEU A 120 13.56 2.63 -18.07
C LEU A 120 12.11 2.36 -18.50
N PHE A 121 11.88 1.25 -19.20
CA PHE A 121 10.54 0.86 -19.61
C PHE A 121 9.66 0.57 -18.38
N ALA A 122 10.16 -0.19 -17.40
CA ALA A 122 9.46 -0.46 -16.15
C ALA A 122 9.15 0.84 -15.38
N MET A 123 10.11 1.77 -15.29
CA MET A 123 9.91 3.08 -14.65
C MET A 123 8.76 3.88 -15.29
N ILE A 124 8.62 3.85 -16.61
CA ILE A 124 7.51 4.55 -17.29
C ILE A 124 6.16 3.95 -16.88
N LEU A 125 6.07 2.63 -16.83
CA LEU A 125 4.85 1.94 -16.44
C LEU A 125 4.49 2.19 -14.97
N GLU A 126 5.48 2.07 -14.06
CA GLU A 126 5.29 2.33 -12.63
C GLU A 126 5.00 3.81 -12.32
N ALA A 127 5.60 4.74 -13.07
CA ALA A 127 5.27 6.16 -12.95
C ALA A 127 3.81 6.45 -13.34
N TYR A 128 3.28 5.73 -14.33
CA TYR A 128 1.87 5.83 -14.70
C TYR A 128 0.94 5.26 -13.61
N ALA A 129 1.28 4.10 -13.05
CA ALA A 129 0.55 3.48 -11.93
C ALA A 129 0.55 4.41 -10.71
N PHE A 130 1.72 4.89 -10.29
CA PHE A 130 1.87 5.83 -9.18
C PHE A 130 1.09 7.14 -9.39
N LYS A 131 1.14 7.71 -10.60
CA LYS A 131 0.35 8.90 -10.93
C LYS A 131 -1.14 8.67 -10.72
N THR A 132 -1.64 7.50 -11.08
CA THR A 132 -3.04 7.12 -10.88
C THR A 132 -3.37 6.99 -9.40
N ALA A 133 -2.54 6.30 -8.61
CA ALA A 133 -2.69 6.17 -7.17
C ALA A 133 -2.67 7.53 -6.44
N VAL A 134 -1.75 8.42 -6.84
CA VAL A 134 -1.69 9.80 -6.34
C VAL A 134 -2.96 10.57 -6.68
N GLY A 135 -3.45 10.47 -7.93
CA GLY A 135 -4.66 11.14 -8.37
C GLY A 135 -5.88 10.78 -7.53
N GLU A 136 -6.07 9.49 -7.26
CA GLU A 136 -7.18 9.00 -6.44
C GLU A 136 -7.01 9.34 -4.97
N SER A 137 -5.81 9.15 -4.41
CA SER A 137 -5.50 9.48 -3.03
C SER A 137 -5.65 10.98 -2.75
N ARG A 138 -5.38 11.83 -3.74
CA ARG A 138 -5.50 13.29 -3.62
C ARG A 138 -6.91 13.75 -3.29
N TYR A 139 -7.92 13.09 -3.82
CA TYR A 139 -9.33 13.38 -3.51
C TYR A 139 -9.61 13.18 -2.01
N TYR A 140 -9.14 12.08 -1.42
CA TYR A 140 -9.35 11.76 0.00
C TYR A 140 -8.40 12.51 0.92
N LYS A 141 -7.21 12.85 0.45
CA LYS A 141 -6.23 13.63 1.20
C LYS A 141 -6.72 15.04 1.52
N GLY A 142 -7.46 15.66 0.59
CA GLY A 142 -7.89 17.05 0.72
C GLY A 142 -6.70 18.00 0.95
N LYS A 143 -6.80 18.84 1.98
CA LYS A 143 -5.76 19.84 2.35
C LYS A 143 -4.65 19.30 3.26
N HIS A 144 -4.75 18.05 3.73
CA HIS A 144 -3.76 17.45 4.63
C HIS A 144 -2.44 17.14 3.89
N SER A 145 -1.33 17.01 4.65
CA SER A 145 -0.06 16.51 4.13
C SER A 145 -0.16 15.01 3.81
N TRP A 146 0.74 14.50 2.98
CA TRP A 146 0.77 13.07 2.63
C TRP A 146 0.99 12.19 3.87
N GLY A 147 1.92 12.57 4.76
CA GLY A 147 2.14 11.83 6.00
C GLY A 147 0.91 11.83 6.92
N SER A 148 0.19 12.96 7.01
CA SER A 148 -1.07 13.04 7.74
C SER A 148 -2.16 12.19 7.08
N PHE A 149 -2.23 12.15 5.75
CA PHE A 149 -3.17 11.30 5.02
C PHE A 149 -2.94 9.81 5.32
N ILE A 150 -1.69 9.34 5.27
CA ILE A 150 -1.36 7.94 5.57
C ILE A 150 -1.83 7.58 6.97
N LYS A 151 -1.52 8.41 7.99
CA LYS A 151 -1.90 8.16 9.39
C LYS A 151 -3.40 8.29 9.69
N ARG A 152 -4.10 9.16 8.98
CA ARG A 152 -5.53 9.46 9.26
C ARG A 152 -6.50 8.73 8.35
N SER A 153 -6.01 8.01 7.33
CA SER A 153 -6.87 7.32 6.38
C SER A 153 -7.59 6.16 7.05
N ARG A 154 -8.91 6.18 7.02
CA ARG A 154 -9.77 5.08 7.46
C ARG A 154 -10.07 4.09 6.33
N ILE A 155 -9.56 4.35 5.13
CA ILE A 155 -9.62 3.48 3.96
C ILE A 155 -8.19 2.93 3.75
N PRO A 156 -7.85 1.77 4.32
CA PRO A 156 -6.46 1.29 4.38
C PRO A 156 -5.88 0.98 3.01
N GLU A 157 -6.71 0.66 2.04
CA GLU A 157 -6.27 0.31 0.70
C GLU A 157 -5.58 1.47 -0.03
N LEU A 158 -6.00 2.72 0.24
CA LEU A 158 -5.43 3.90 -0.43
C LEU A 158 -3.97 4.13 -0.05
N PRO A 159 -3.58 4.23 1.25
CA PRO A 159 -2.17 4.34 1.60
C PRO A 159 -1.35 3.09 1.23
N VAL A 160 -1.95 1.88 1.25
CA VAL A 160 -1.23 0.66 0.85
C VAL A 160 -0.83 0.74 -0.61
N VAL A 161 -1.77 0.94 -1.54
CA VAL A 161 -1.48 1.03 -2.99
C VAL A 161 -0.56 2.22 -3.28
N LEU A 162 -0.78 3.37 -2.66
CA LEU A 162 0.05 4.57 -2.87
C LEU A 162 1.52 4.34 -2.49
N LEU A 163 1.77 3.69 -1.33
CA LEU A 163 3.13 3.45 -0.85
C LEU A 163 3.79 2.27 -1.55
N GLU A 164 3.02 1.27 -1.99
CA GLU A 164 3.47 0.16 -2.82
C GLU A 164 4.00 0.68 -4.17
N ASP A 165 3.19 1.45 -4.91
CA ASP A 165 3.59 2.03 -6.20
C ASP A 165 4.75 3.03 -6.04
N PHE A 166 4.77 3.83 -4.96
CA PHE A 166 5.90 4.69 -4.63
C PHE A 166 7.18 3.90 -4.39
N GLY A 167 7.10 2.81 -3.63
CA GLY A 167 8.22 1.92 -3.34
C GLY A 167 8.77 1.25 -4.60
N ALA A 168 7.88 0.76 -5.47
CA ALA A 168 8.23 0.16 -6.76
C ALA A 168 8.96 1.17 -7.67
N LEU A 169 8.40 2.37 -7.84
CA LEU A 169 9.01 3.42 -8.67
C LEU A 169 10.38 3.85 -8.12
N MET A 170 10.48 4.12 -6.82
CA MET A 170 11.75 4.50 -6.20
C MET A 170 12.78 3.37 -6.23
N GLY A 171 12.34 2.13 -6.08
CA GLY A 171 13.19 0.96 -6.25
C GLY A 171 13.82 0.87 -7.63
N LEU A 172 13.01 1.09 -8.68
CA LEU A 172 13.51 1.14 -10.06
C LEU A 172 14.48 2.30 -10.29
N VAL A 173 14.24 3.47 -9.68
CA VAL A 173 15.17 4.61 -9.74
C VAL A 173 16.51 4.23 -9.09
N PHE A 174 16.50 3.60 -7.90
CA PHE A 174 17.72 3.14 -7.24
C PHE A 174 18.45 2.10 -8.07
N ALA A 175 17.74 1.11 -8.61
CA ALA A 175 18.31 0.11 -9.50
C ALA A 175 18.98 0.76 -10.72
N PHE A 176 18.28 1.68 -11.39
CA PHE A 176 18.80 2.37 -12.59
C PHE A 176 20.05 3.17 -12.28
N VAL A 177 20.05 3.98 -11.22
CA VAL A 177 21.20 4.78 -10.80
C VAL A 177 22.39 3.89 -10.42
N CYS A 178 22.16 2.83 -9.65
CA CYS A 178 23.25 1.95 -9.22
C CYS A 178 23.83 1.11 -10.35
N VAL A 179 23.01 0.64 -11.29
CA VAL A 179 23.48 -0.03 -12.51
C VAL A 179 24.31 0.92 -13.37
N LEU A 180 23.90 2.19 -13.48
CA LEU A 180 24.68 3.22 -14.19
C LEU A 180 26.02 3.51 -13.48
N LEU A 181 26.02 3.61 -12.15
CA LEU A 181 27.23 3.79 -11.34
C LEU A 181 28.18 2.59 -11.47
N ALA A 182 27.65 1.36 -11.46
CA ALA A 182 28.45 0.16 -11.70
C ALA A 182 29.19 0.25 -13.03
N LYS A 183 28.52 0.75 -14.09
CA LYS A 183 29.14 0.97 -15.40
C LYS A 183 30.21 2.04 -15.37
N ILE A 184 29.94 3.20 -14.81
CA ILE A 184 30.86 4.34 -14.81
C ILE A 184 32.12 4.05 -13.99
N THR A 185 31.94 3.37 -12.84
CA THR A 185 33.04 3.07 -11.91
C THR A 185 33.77 1.76 -12.23
N GLY A 186 33.18 0.90 -13.07
CA GLY A 186 33.71 -0.46 -13.33
C GLY A 186 33.60 -1.36 -12.10
N ASN A 187 32.73 -1.04 -11.12
CA ASN A 187 32.60 -1.76 -9.86
C ASN A 187 31.19 -2.33 -9.70
N ALA A 188 31.06 -3.65 -9.83
CA ALA A 188 29.78 -4.37 -9.74
C ALA A 188 29.13 -4.31 -8.34
N VAL A 189 29.85 -3.88 -7.29
CA VAL A 189 29.29 -3.71 -5.93
C VAL A 189 28.10 -2.74 -5.91
N TRP A 190 28.07 -1.76 -6.82
CA TRP A 190 26.97 -0.81 -6.91
C TRP A 190 25.61 -1.46 -7.16
N ASP A 191 25.54 -2.57 -7.91
CA ASP A 191 24.29 -3.32 -8.09
C ASP A 191 23.76 -3.88 -6.76
N GLY A 192 24.66 -4.42 -5.93
CA GLY A 192 24.34 -4.85 -4.57
C GLY A 192 23.87 -3.70 -3.66
N VAL A 193 24.51 -2.52 -3.74
CA VAL A 193 24.10 -1.32 -2.99
C VAL A 193 22.70 -0.87 -3.41
N GLY A 194 22.40 -0.90 -4.72
CA GLY A 194 21.06 -0.61 -5.24
C GLY A 194 20.01 -1.55 -4.65
N THR A 195 20.28 -2.86 -4.70
CA THR A 195 19.38 -3.89 -4.15
C THR A 195 19.18 -3.73 -2.64
N LEU A 196 20.22 -3.41 -1.87
CA LEU A 196 20.11 -3.09 -0.45
C LEU A 196 19.23 -1.86 -0.20
N SER A 197 19.42 -0.80 -0.98
CA SER A 197 18.64 0.44 -0.86
C SER A 197 17.15 0.19 -1.10
N ILE A 198 16.82 -0.67 -2.07
CA ILE A 198 15.45 -1.12 -2.32
C ILE A 198 14.91 -1.89 -1.11
N GLY A 199 15.68 -2.85 -0.58
CA GLY A 199 15.31 -3.63 0.59
C GLY A 199 15.00 -2.75 1.81
N VAL A 200 15.84 -1.75 2.09
CA VAL A 200 15.62 -0.78 3.19
C VAL A 200 14.36 0.04 2.94
N LEU A 201 14.18 0.58 1.73
CA LEU A 201 13.00 1.38 1.38
C LEU A 201 11.70 0.58 1.58
N LEU A 202 11.64 -0.63 1.01
CA LEU A 202 10.46 -1.50 1.14
C LEU A 202 10.21 -1.89 2.60
N GLY A 203 11.27 -2.12 3.39
CA GLY A 203 11.17 -2.39 4.82
C GLY A 203 10.55 -1.24 5.60
N VAL A 204 10.98 -0.02 5.34
CA VAL A 204 10.41 1.19 5.96
C VAL A 204 8.93 1.33 5.58
N ILE A 205 8.59 1.19 4.31
CA ILE A 205 7.20 1.26 3.84
C ILE A 205 6.35 0.20 4.52
N ALA A 206 6.81 -1.05 4.54
CA ALA A 206 6.08 -2.16 5.15
C ALA A 206 5.87 -1.96 6.66
N ILE A 207 6.87 -1.45 7.39
CA ILE A 207 6.73 -1.13 8.82
C ILE A 207 5.70 -0.03 9.04
N VAL A 208 5.74 1.05 8.26
CA VAL A 208 4.75 2.13 8.34
C VAL A 208 3.35 1.59 8.10
N LEU A 209 3.15 0.83 7.02
CA LEU A 209 1.85 0.23 6.70
C LEU A 209 1.38 -0.75 7.77
N ALA A 210 2.28 -1.58 8.31
CA ALA A 210 1.94 -2.54 9.37
C ALA A 210 1.49 -1.82 10.66
N ILE A 211 2.14 -0.72 11.04
CA ILE A 211 1.76 0.07 12.22
C ILE A 211 0.38 0.69 12.02
N GLU A 212 0.14 1.34 10.89
CA GLU A 212 -1.13 2.03 10.62
C GLU A 212 -2.29 1.03 10.46
N THR A 213 -2.10 -0.06 9.72
CA THR A 213 -3.15 -1.08 9.53
C THR A 213 -3.43 -1.87 10.80
N LYS A 214 -2.39 -2.15 11.63
CA LYS A 214 -2.55 -2.73 12.96
C LYS A 214 -3.37 -1.82 13.87
N SER A 215 -3.11 -0.52 13.87
CA SER A 215 -3.85 0.46 14.68
C SER A 215 -5.35 0.43 14.33
N LEU A 216 -5.67 0.44 13.04
CA LEU A 216 -7.04 0.30 12.55
C LEU A 216 -7.68 -1.04 12.96
N LEU A 217 -6.90 -2.12 12.94
CA LEU A 217 -7.39 -3.45 13.31
C LEU A 217 -7.71 -3.57 14.80
N ILE A 218 -6.87 -2.96 15.67
CA ILE A 218 -7.11 -2.92 17.12
C ILE A 218 -8.35 -2.07 17.42
N GLY A 219 -8.52 -0.95 16.74
CA GLY A 219 -9.65 -0.03 16.85
C GLY A 219 -9.17 1.41 17.00
N GLU A 220 -9.61 2.25 16.10
CA GLU A 220 -9.38 3.69 16.17
C GLU A 220 -10.71 4.43 16.27
N GLY A 221 -10.73 5.47 17.08
CA GLY A 221 -11.89 6.36 17.23
C GLY A 221 -12.14 7.26 16.03
N ALA A 222 -13.24 8.01 16.11
CA ALA A 222 -13.57 9.07 15.17
C ALA A 222 -12.43 10.09 15.06
N LEU A 223 -12.26 10.66 13.87
CA LEU A 223 -11.34 11.79 13.70
C LEU A 223 -11.80 12.98 14.54
N PRO A 224 -10.86 13.84 14.99
CA PRO A 224 -11.22 14.98 15.87
C PRO A 224 -12.39 15.82 15.34
N GLU A 225 -12.43 16.08 14.04
CA GLU A 225 -13.51 16.84 13.40
C GLU A 225 -14.86 16.12 13.44
N GLN A 226 -14.83 14.79 13.29
CA GLN A 226 -16.03 13.94 13.38
C GLN A 226 -16.51 13.85 14.82
N SER A 227 -15.57 13.67 15.77
CA SER A 227 -15.89 13.64 17.21
C SER A 227 -16.51 14.95 17.67
N ALA A 228 -15.98 16.09 17.23
CA ALA A 228 -16.55 17.40 17.51
C ALA A 228 -17.96 17.53 16.93
N ALA A 229 -18.17 17.17 15.66
CA ALA A 229 -19.49 17.24 15.04
C ALA A 229 -20.53 16.33 15.72
N ILE A 230 -20.10 15.12 16.17
CA ILE A 230 -20.97 14.22 16.94
C ILE A 230 -21.33 14.82 18.30
N THR A 231 -20.35 15.39 19.00
CA THR A 231 -20.55 16.06 20.28
C THR A 231 -21.53 17.22 20.13
N ASP A 232 -21.32 18.09 19.14
CA ASP A 232 -22.18 19.25 18.89
C ASP A 232 -23.61 18.82 18.55
N ALA A 233 -23.77 17.74 17.76
CA ALA A 233 -25.08 17.21 17.41
C ALA A 233 -25.83 16.64 18.63
N ILE A 234 -25.14 15.97 19.57
CA ILE A 234 -25.74 15.42 20.79
C ILE A 234 -26.09 16.56 21.76
N THR A 235 -25.14 17.46 22.02
CA THR A 235 -25.33 18.54 22.99
C THR A 235 -26.29 19.64 22.50
N GLY A 236 -26.45 19.76 21.18
CA GLY A 236 -27.43 20.67 20.56
C GLY A 236 -28.88 20.18 20.64
N SER A 237 -29.14 18.95 21.09
CA SER A 237 -30.49 18.45 21.27
C SER A 237 -31.14 19.04 22.53
N PRO A 238 -32.38 19.56 22.45
CA PRO A 238 -33.07 20.19 23.60
C PRO A 238 -33.36 19.21 24.74
N GLU A 239 -33.40 17.89 24.47
CA GLU A 239 -33.66 16.86 25.45
C GLU A 239 -32.38 16.48 26.24
N VAL A 240 -31.19 16.85 25.76
CA VAL A 240 -29.92 16.51 26.41
C VAL A 240 -29.54 17.61 27.38
N LEU A 241 -29.30 17.25 28.64
CA LEU A 241 -28.77 18.16 29.65
C LEU A 241 -27.24 18.19 29.62
N HIS A 242 -26.62 17.01 29.67
CA HIS A 242 -25.17 16.85 29.63
C HIS A 242 -24.76 15.62 28.84
N LEU A 243 -23.65 15.75 28.07
CA LEU A 243 -22.90 14.62 27.53
C LEU A 243 -21.84 14.20 28.56
N ILE A 244 -22.00 13.02 29.17
CA ILE A 244 -21.13 12.53 30.24
C ILE A 244 -19.90 11.81 29.67
N ASP A 245 -20.07 10.95 28.64
CA ASP A 245 -18.98 10.19 28.00
C ASP A 245 -19.34 9.95 26.53
N LEU A 246 -18.34 9.99 25.67
CA LEU A 246 -18.47 9.70 24.23
C LEU A 246 -17.32 8.79 23.81
N ARG A 247 -17.66 7.60 23.35
CA ARG A 247 -16.70 6.64 22.79
C ARG A 247 -17.08 6.32 21.36
N SER A 248 -16.07 6.21 20.53
CA SER A 248 -16.28 5.85 19.12
C SER A 248 -15.20 4.90 18.64
N GLU A 249 -15.56 4.01 17.72
CA GLU A 249 -14.64 3.04 17.15
C GLU A 249 -15.04 2.71 15.71
N TYR A 250 -14.06 2.69 14.79
CA TYR A 250 -14.29 2.23 13.43
C TYR A 250 -14.40 0.71 13.37
N LEU A 251 -15.57 0.22 13.00
CA LEU A 251 -15.84 -1.19 12.72
C LEU A 251 -15.52 -1.57 11.27
N GLY A 252 -15.17 -0.60 10.47
CA GLY A 252 -14.80 -0.70 9.07
C GLY A 252 -14.67 0.70 8.49
N PRO A 253 -14.13 0.86 7.27
CA PRO A 253 -13.86 2.17 6.68
C PRO A 253 -15.07 3.09 6.57
N GLU A 254 -16.26 2.53 6.49
CA GLU A 254 -17.52 3.25 6.28
C GLU A 254 -18.47 3.15 7.49
N THR A 255 -18.05 2.46 8.55
CA THR A 255 -18.91 2.18 9.72
C THR A 255 -18.21 2.65 10.99
N LEU A 256 -18.74 3.68 11.61
CA LEU A 256 -18.33 4.19 12.90
C LEU A 256 -19.35 3.80 13.96
N LEU A 257 -18.92 3.05 14.98
CA LEU A 257 -19.70 2.82 16.20
C LEU A 257 -19.52 4.04 17.10
N VAL A 258 -20.64 4.56 17.61
CA VAL A 258 -20.67 5.65 18.58
C VAL A 258 -21.47 5.20 19.77
N ALA A 259 -20.89 5.29 20.95
CA ALA A 259 -21.56 5.04 22.23
C ALA A 259 -21.48 6.32 23.07
N ALA A 260 -22.63 6.88 23.43
CA ALA A 260 -22.73 8.08 24.23
C ALA A 260 -23.47 7.79 25.53
N LYS A 261 -22.92 8.30 26.65
CA LYS A 261 -23.61 8.37 27.91
C LYS A 261 -24.09 9.80 28.10
N ILE A 262 -25.40 9.96 28.12
CA ILE A 262 -26.06 11.28 28.20
C ILE A 262 -26.98 11.37 29.39
N GLU A 263 -27.13 12.58 29.90
CA GLU A 263 -28.15 12.93 30.90
C GLU A 263 -29.28 13.66 30.19
N PHE A 264 -30.47 13.18 30.35
CA PHE A 264 -31.68 13.81 29.81
C PHE A 264 -32.25 14.83 30.80
N ARG A 265 -32.96 15.82 30.27
CA ARG A 265 -33.70 16.81 31.05
C ARG A 265 -34.93 16.21 31.68
#